data_a49eb12d63b0a261a54714356345e9df
#
_entry.id   a49eb12d63b0a261a54714356345e9df
#
_cell.length_a   1.000
_cell.length_b   1.000
_cell.length_c   1.000
_cell.angle_alpha   90.00
_cell.angle_beta   90.00
_cell.angle_gamma   90.00
#
_symmetry.space_group_name_H-M   'P 1'
#
loop_
_entity.id
_entity.type
_entity.pdbx_description
1 polymer ?
#
loop_
_entity_poly.entity_id
_entity_poly.type
_entity_poly.pdbx_seq_one_letter_code
_entity_poly.pdbx_strand_id
1 'polypeptide(L)'
;QWLKKHYPEIKILMGGGFANTELRSLSDERVFEFFDFVSLDDGELPLELIIENIESGSNTEFKRTFLLENDKVLYKNNSPRHDYKQAQVGTPDYSDLLLDQYISVIEIVNPMHRMWSDGRWNKLTMAHGCYWGKCTFCDISLDYIKVYEPIAAGILCDRMEEMIAQTGETGFHFVDEAAPPALMRELALEILRRKLAVTWWTNIRFEKSFTKDLCLLLKASGCIAVSGGLEVASDRLLQLIDKGVTVEQVAKVTRNFTEAGVMVHAYLMYGYPTQTVQETVDSLEMVRQLFEAGVLQSGFWHQFAMTAHSPVGMYPEKFGVVKDSDTIGTFANNDLTYTDTTGIDHDQFSFGLKKSLFNFMHGICLDYDLQDWFDFTIPKTTIRPDFIYEALEEETNFSVKPNAKVIWLGGKPTVESFTKTKNGSSWNRMRLTFYDKKETFEIQLSQKEGEWLVTVLDLISYSNLKTKQFQELKADFENELEDFELFWFSKPITTLKEFGLLVL
;
A
#
# COMPACT_ATOMS: atom_id res chain seq x y z
N GLN A 1 16.96 27.14 18.21
CA GLN A 1 17.74 28.15 18.94
C GLN A 1 17.36 29.56 18.55
N TRP A 2 17.30 29.93 17.23
CA TRP A 2 16.99 31.29 16.82
C TRP A 2 15.65 31.79 17.37
N LEU A 3 14.56 30.99 17.25
CA LEU A 3 13.25 31.31 17.79
C LEU A 3 13.31 31.50 19.32
N LYS A 4 13.86 30.54 20.05
CA LYS A 4 14.00 30.63 21.51
C LYS A 4 14.78 31.85 21.97
N LYS A 5 15.77 32.28 21.19
CA LYS A 5 16.58 33.47 21.49
C LYS A 5 15.84 34.78 21.26
N HIS A 6 15.04 34.87 20.15
CA HIS A 6 14.43 36.14 19.73
C HIS A 6 12.97 36.27 20.19
N TYR A 7 12.31 35.14 20.47
CA TYR A 7 10.91 35.05 20.89
C TYR A 7 10.77 34.02 22.03
N PRO A 8 11.31 34.31 23.21
CA PRO A 8 11.36 33.36 24.32
C PRO A 8 9.98 32.96 24.87
N GLU A 9 8.96 33.76 24.58
CA GLU A 9 7.56 33.48 24.93
C GLU A 9 6.90 32.39 24.08
N ILE A 10 7.43 32.14 22.88
CA ILE A 10 6.90 31.09 21.98
C ILE A 10 7.24 29.72 22.55
N LYS A 11 6.21 28.88 22.67
CA LYS A 11 6.38 27.47 23.02
C LYS A 11 6.57 26.61 21.80
N ILE A 12 7.54 25.73 21.82
CA ILE A 12 7.92 24.87 20.70
C ILE A 12 7.69 23.41 21.11
N LEU A 13 6.79 22.74 20.39
CA LEU A 13 6.50 21.32 20.55
C LEU A 13 7.15 20.53 19.41
N MET A 14 7.78 19.41 19.74
CA MET A 14 8.27 18.41 18.82
C MET A 14 7.42 17.14 18.91
N GLY A 15 7.00 16.60 17.78
CA GLY A 15 6.29 15.31 17.65
C GLY A 15 6.62 14.65 16.32
N GLY A 16 5.83 13.66 15.95
CA GLY A 16 5.95 12.94 14.67
C GLY A 16 6.96 11.78 14.69
N GLY A 17 7.28 11.24 13.54
CA GLY A 17 8.03 9.98 13.39
C GLY A 17 9.34 9.93 14.17
N PHE A 18 10.19 10.96 14.04
CA PHE A 18 11.47 11.01 14.76
C PHE A 18 11.29 11.00 16.29
N ALA A 19 10.35 11.78 16.82
CA ALA A 19 10.06 11.76 18.26
C ALA A 19 9.58 10.36 18.70
N ASN A 20 8.70 9.73 17.89
CA ASN A 20 8.12 8.44 18.18
C ASN A 20 9.12 7.29 18.19
N THR A 21 10.14 7.33 17.37
CA THR A 21 11.13 6.26 17.26
C THR A 21 12.37 6.57 18.10
N GLU A 22 13.01 7.72 17.88
CA GLU A 22 14.31 8.06 18.44
C GLU A 22 14.24 8.57 19.89
N LEU A 23 13.18 9.30 20.27
CA LEU A 23 13.14 10.01 21.53
C LEU A 23 12.32 9.31 22.63
N ARG A 24 11.98 8.04 22.47
CA ARG A 24 11.19 7.30 23.48
C ARG A 24 11.86 7.15 24.83
N SER A 25 13.15 7.16 24.84
CA SER A 25 13.97 7.07 26.08
C SER A 25 14.69 8.38 26.39
N LEU A 26 14.10 9.51 25.97
CA LEU A 26 14.71 10.83 26.11
C LEU A 26 15.07 11.14 27.58
N SER A 27 16.35 11.36 27.83
CA SER A 27 16.87 11.75 29.12
C SER A 27 17.85 12.93 29.04
N ASP A 28 18.20 13.37 27.85
CA ASP A 28 19.15 14.46 27.59
C ASP A 28 18.45 15.82 27.70
N GLU A 29 18.81 16.60 28.68
CA GLU A 29 18.26 17.93 28.97
C GLU A 29 18.53 18.94 27.85
N ARG A 30 19.61 18.76 27.06
CA ARG A 30 19.98 19.68 25.97
C ARG A 30 18.95 19.74 24.84
N VAL A 31 18.07 18.72 24.67
CA VAL A 31 16.96 18.76 23.74
C VAL A 31 16.01 19.93 24.06
N PHE A 32 15.87 20.27 25.34
CA PHE A 32 15.01 21.35 25.81
C PHE A 32 15.61 22.76 25.65
N GLU A 33 16.84 22.87 25.17
CA GLU A 33 17.36 24.13 24.64
C GLU A 33 16.65 24.54 23.34
N PHE A 34 16.04 23.57 22.64
CA PHE A 34 15.38 23.77 21.33
C PHE A 34 13.84 23.68 21.43
N PHE A 35 13.33 22.81 22.28
CA PHE A 35 11.90 22.51 22.42
C PHE A 35 11.46 22.75 23.87
N ASP A 36 10.19 23.04 24.10
CA ASP A 36 9.58 23.10 25.43
C ASP A 36 8.91 21.76 25.79
N PHE A 37 8.40 21.07 24.76
CA PHE A 37 7.70 19.80 24.90
C PHE A 37 8.11 18.84 23.77
N VAL A 38 8.17 17.55 24.09
CA VAL A 38 8.30 16.46 23.10
C VAL A 38 7.17 15.47 23.34
N SER A 39 6.27 15.30 22.36
CA SER A 39 5.15 14.37 22.47
C SER A 39 5.37 13.13 21.61
N LEU A 40 4.89 11.99 22.10
CA LEU A 40 4.97 10.70 21.46
C LEU A 40 3.59 10.26 20.93
N ASP A 41 3.63 9.39 19.91
CA ASP A 41 2.45 8.76 19.27
C ASP A 41 1.48 9.81 18.70
N ASP A 42 0.15 9.59 18.80
CA ASP A 42 -0.85 10.51 18.27
C ASP A 42 -0.76 11.88 18.99
N GLY A 43 -0.67 12.93 18.20
CA GLY A 43 -0.35 14.27 18.67
C GLY A 43 -1.55 15.12 19.10
N GLU A 44 -2.76 14.78 18.71
CA GLU A 44 -3.96 15.61 18.87
C GLU A 44 -4.26 15.88 20.34
N LEU A 45 -4.41 14.84 21.15
CA LEU A 45 -4.68 15.01 22.59
C LEU A 45 -3.48 15.59 23.36
N PRO A 46 -2.22 15.15 23.13
CA PRO A 46 -1.06 15.83 23.73
C PRO A 46 -1.02 17.33 23.44
N LEU A 47 -1.26 17.75 22.18
CA LEU A 47 -1.27 19.16 21.80
C LEU A 47 -2.38 19.94 22.53
N GLU A 48 -3.60 19.40 22.58
CA GLU A 48 -4.72 20.03 23.32
C GLU A 48 -4.38 20.25 24.78
N LEU A 49 -3.87 19.22 25.47
CA LEU A 49 -3.48 19.32 26.88
C LEU A 49 -2.34 20.30 27.13
N ILE A 50 -1.37 20.39 26.20
CA ILE A 50 -0.29 21.37 26.28
C ILE A 50 -0.84 22.81 26.13
N ILE A 51 -1.77 23.03 25.18
CA ILE A 51 -2.42 24.34 25.01
C ILE A 51 -3.20 24.70 26.28
N GLU A 52 -4.01 23.80 26.81
CA GLU A 52 -4.72 24.01 28.08
C GLU A 52 -3.77 24.36 29.24
N ASN A 53 -2.62 23.71 29.30
CA ASN A 53 -1.59 24.03 30.32
C ASN A 53 -1.02 25.44 30.13
N ILE A 54 -0.71 25.84 28.90
CA ILE A 54 -0.17 27.17 28.57
C ILE A 54 -1.18 28.28 28.89
N GLU A 55 -2.46 28.08 28.49
CA GLU A 55 -3.50 29.08 28.66
C GLU A 55 -3.97 29.24 30.13
N SER A 56 -4.17 28.13 30.82
CA SER A 56 -4.73 28.15 32.16
C SER A 56 -3.68 28.31 33.25
N GLY A 57 -2.44 27.88 32.98
CA GLY A 57 -1.35 27.81 33.96
C GLY A 57 -1.61 26.84 35.14
N SER A 58 -2.76 26.17 35.14
CA SER A 58 -3.25 25.29 36.21
C SER A 58 -3.43 23.84 35.79
N ASN A 59 -3.50 23.54 34.47
CA ASN A 59 -3.59 22.19 34.00
C ASN A 59 -2.23 21.48 34.19
N THR A 60 -2.23 20.38 34.94
CA THR A 60 -1.04 19.54 35.20
C THR A 60 -1.14 18.17 34.48
N GLU A 61 -2.21 17.98 33.68
CA GLU A 61 -2.41 16.77 32.92
C GLU A 61 -1.66 16.82 31.61
N PHE A 62 -0.94 15.76 31.31
CA PHE A 62 -0.22 15.55 30.06
C PHE A 62 -0.45 14.14 29.54
N LYS A 63 -0.33 13.96 28.24
CA LYS A 63 -0.38 12.66 27.57
C LYS A 63 0.92 12.45 26.81
N ARG A 64 1.64 11.37 27.14
CA ARG A 64 2.88 10.95 26.46
C ARG A 64 3.85 12.10 26.13
N THR A 65 4.08 13.00 27.10
CA THR A 65 4.84 14.23 26.89
C THR A 65 6.09 14.27 27.76
N PHE A 66 7.24 14.52 27.15
CA PHE A 66 8.46 14.89 27.85
C PHE A 66 8.53 16.42 28.00
N LEU A 67 8.99 16.86 29.12
CA LEU A 67 9.25 18.27 29.43
C LEU A 67 10.39 18.40 30.48
N LEU A 68 10.95 19.59 30.60
CA LEU A 68 12.01 19.88 31.58
C LEU A 68 11.41 20.57 32.81
N GLU A 69 11.55 19.96 34.00
CA GLU A 69 11.18 20.56 35.25
C GLU A 69 12.36 20.44 36.26
N ASN A 70 12.76 21.56 36.84
CA ASN A 70 13.89 21.64 37.79
C ASN A 70 15.17 20.97 37.22
N ASP A 71 15.51 21.30 35.99
CA ASP A 71 16.66 20.76 35.24
C ASP A 71 16.67 19.23 35.14
N LYS A 72 15.48 18.62 35.12
CA LYS A 72 15.32 17.18 34.89
C LYS A 72 14.29 16.92 33.80
N VAL A 73 14.64 16.00 32.92
CA VAL A 73 13.72 15.51 31.91
C VAL A 73 12.68 14.61 32.60
N LEU A 74 11.41 14.96 32.46
CA LEU A 74 10.29 14.20 33.02
C LEU A 74 9.37 13.75 31.89
N TYR A 75 8.99 12.47 31.91
CA TYR A 75 7.93 11.92 31.09
C TYR A 75 6.60 11.93 31.83
N LYS A 76 5.61 12.65 31.32
CA LYS A 76 4.26 12.71 31.88
C LYS A 76 3.23 12.04 30.98
N ASN A 77 2.48 11.14 31.57
CA ASN A 77 1.36 10.43 30.91
C ASN A 77 0.27 10.16 31.96
N ASN A 78 -0.27 11.24 32.53
CA ASN A 78 -1.15 11.20 33.70
C ASN A 78 -2.59 11.63 33.38
N SER A 79 -2.90 12.04 32.13
CA SER A 79 -4.28 12.36 31.76
C SER A 79 -5.11 11.10 31.59
N PRO A 80 -6.33 11.04 32.19
CA PRO A 80 -7.26 9.94 32.00
C PRO A 80 -8.03 10.00 30.65
N ARG A 81 -7.87 11.09 29.89
CA ARG A 81 -8.56 11.29 28.62
C ARG A 81 -8.08 10.28 27.58
N HIS A 82 -9.00 9.82 26.73
CA HIS A 82 -8.70 8.93 25.61
C HIS A 82 -8.26 9.71 24.39
N ASP A 83 -7.34 9.14 23.62
CA ASP A 83 -6.93 9.69 22.33
C ASP A 83 -8.12 9.78 21.37
N TYR A 84 -8.03 10.72 20.45
CA TYR A 84 -9.00 10.85 19.37
C TYR A 84 -8.87 9.68 18.40
N LYS A 85 -10.00 9.12 17.98
CA LYS A 85 -10.01 8.13 16.90
C LYS A 85 -9.75 8.82 15.55
N GLN A 86 -9.18 8.09 14.60
CA GLN A 86 -8.90 8.61 13.26
C GLN A 86 -10.15 9.19 12.55
N ALA A 87 -11.33 8.64 12.82
CA ALA A 87 -12.60 9.18 12.29
C ALA A 87 -13.00 10.52 12.94
N GLN A 88 -12.45 10.87 14.11
CA GLN A 88 -12.73 12.11 14.86
C GLN A 88 -11.73 13.21 14.53
N VAL A 89 -10.56 12.85 14.02
CA VAL A 89 -9.58 13.81 13.51
C VAL A 89 -10.12 14.44 12.23
N GLY A 90 -10.02 15.75 12.09
CA GLY A 90 -10.52 16.51 10.94
C GLY A 90 -9.76 16.23 9.65
N THR A 91 -10.13 16.95 8.61
CA THR A 91 -9.38 17.01 7.36
C THR A 91 -8.12 17.85 7.55
N PRO A 92 -6.94 17.43 7.02
CA PRO A 92 -5.76 18.28 7.02
C PRO A 92 -6.05 19.63 6.37
N ASP A 93 -5.66 20.72 7.04
CA ASP A 93 -5.84 22.08 6.54
C ASP A 93 -4.53 22.60 5.96
N TYR A 94 -4.53 22.89 4.67
CA TYR A 94 -3.40 23.44 3.90
C TYR A 94 -3.62 24.87 3.46
N SER A 95 -4.70 25.51 3.94
CA SER A 95 -5.12 26.83 3.44
C SER A 95 -4.13 27.95 3.72
N ASP A 96 -3.31 27.82 4.76
CA ASP A 96 -2.28 28.79 5.16
C ASP A 96 -0.87 28.43 4.68
N LEU A 97 -0.71 27.31 3.97
CA LEU A 97 0.57 26.89 3.43
C LEU A 97 0.89 27.55 2.10
N LEU A 98 2.14 27.97 1.94
CA LEU A 98 2.65 28.57 0.70
C LEU A 98 3.00 27.47 -0.32
N LEU A 99 2.00 26.68 -0.75
CA LEU A 99 2.18 25.46 -1.54
C LEU A 99 3.02 25.69 -2.82
N ASP A 100 2.91 26.87 -3.44
CA ASP A 100 3.68 27.21 -4.64
C ASP A 100 5.19 27.37 -4.39
N GLN A 101 5.59 27.56 -3.14
CA GLN A 101 6.99 27.71 -2.76
C GLN A 101 7.64 26.38 -2.33
N TYR A 102 6.86 25.30 -2.19
CA TYR A 102 7.42 23.98 -1.91
C TYR A 102 8.05 23.41 -3.18
N ILE A 103 9.26 22.88 -3.02
CA ILE A 103 10.01 22.25 -4.12
C ILE A 103 9.23 20.99 -4.57
N SER A 104 9.00 20.88 -5.88
CA SER A 104 8.38 19.67 -6.44
C SER A 104 9.43 18.55 -6.58
N VAL A 105 8.96 17.31 -6.65
CA VAL A 105 9.84 16.15 -6.83
C VAL A 105 10.58 16.17 -8.17
N ILE A 106 10.08 16.89 -9.17
CA ILE A 106 10.76 17.14 -10.45
C ILE A 106 12.10 17.86 -10.24
N GLU A 107 12.17 18.75 -9.25
CA GLU A 107 13.34 19.58 -8.96
C GLU A 107 14.40 18.86 -8.12
N ILE A 108 14.04 17.70 -7.53
CA ILE A 108 14.92 16.86 -6.70
C ILE A 108 15.01 15.47 -7.31
N VAL A 109 16.23 14.97 -7.46
CA VAL A 109 16.43 13.59 -7.90
C VAL A 109 15.94 12.63 -6.80
N ASN A 110 14.78 12.06 -6.99
CA ASN A 110 14.23 11.02 -6.13
C ASN A 110 14.27 9.67 -6.88
N PRO A 111 15.16 8.74 -6.55
CA PRO A 111 15.22 7.44 -7.20
C PRO A 111 14.01 6.56 -6.88
N MET A 112 13.35 6.79 -5.73
CA MET A 112 12.10 6.13 -5.36
C MET A 112 10.93 6.84 -6.01
N HIS A 113 9.95 6.10 -6.49
CA HIS A 113 8.70 6.64 -7.02
C HIS A 113 8.85 7.66 -8.17
N ARG A 114 10.03 7.73 -8.79
CA ARG A 114 10.32 8.68 -9.86
C ARG A 114 9.29 8.65 -11.01
N MET A 115 8.65 7.50 -11.21
CA MET A 115 7.71 7.30 -12.30
C MET A 115 6.34 7.95 -12.08
N TRP A 116 5.98 8.28 -10.83
CA TRP A 116 4.64 8.80 -10.51
C TRP A 116 4.58 9.83 -9.37
N SER A 117 5.66 10.11 -8.66
CA SER A 117 5.62 10.99 -7.48
C SER A 117 6.16 12.40 -7.72
N ASP A 118 6.20 12.85 -8.97
CA ASP A 118 6.66 14.18 -9.37
C ASP A 118 5.59 15.28 -9.20
N GLY A 119 4.41 14.92 -8.73
CA GLY A 119 3.32 15.84 -8.43
C GLY A 119 3.27 16.31 -6.97
N ARG A 120 2.50 17.35 -6.74
CA ARG A 120 2.11 17.77 -5.40
C ARG A 120 0.92 16.93 -4.96
N TRP A 121 1.15 16.01 -4.05
CA TRP A 121 0.13 15.05 -3.60
C TRP A 121 -0.48 15.49 -2.28
N ASN A 122 -1.78 15.60 -2.23
CA ASN A 122 -2.52 15.65 -0.97
C ASN A 122 -2.25 14.38 -0.16
N LYS A 123 -2.02 14.51 1.14
CA LYS A 123 -1.70 13.38 2.02
C LYS A 123 -2.91 13.01 2.87
N LEU A 124 -3.31 11.75 2.81
CA LEU A 124 -4.34 11.14 3.68
C LEU A 124 -3.86 9.76 4.14
N THR A 125 -4.55 9.22 5.13
CA THR A 125 -4.34 7.86 5.62
C THR A 125 -5.68 7.13 5.61
N MET A 126 -5.73 5.93 5.03
CA MET A 126 -6.95 5.09 5.02
C MET A 126 -7.16 4.43 6.38
N ALA A 127 -6.05 4.02 7.03
CA ALA A 127 -6.07 3.39 8.33
C ALA A 127 -4.84 3.78 9.12
N HIS A 128 -5.03 4.17 10.39
CA HIS A 128 -3.91 4.28 11.32
C HIS A 128 -3.36 2.89 11.62
N GLY A 129 -2.04 2.78 11.76
CA GLY A 129 -1.36 1.52 12.07
C GLY A 129 -1.37 0.49 10.94
N CYS A 130 -0.84 -0.69 11.24
CA CYS A 130 -0.72 -1.77 10.28
C CYS A 130 -1.62 -2.95 10.65
N TYR A 131 -2.53 -3.35 9.77
CA TYR A 131 -3.43 -4.48 10.01
C TYR A 131 -2.71 -5.83 10.16
N TRP A 132 -1.48 -5.95 9.66
CA TRP A 132 -0.67 -7.15 9.82
C TRP A 132 0.08 -7.16 11.16
N GLY A 133 0.87 -6.13 11.46
CA GLY A 133 1.52 -5.88 12.74
C GLY A 133 2.42 -7.01 13.27
N LYS A 134 3.08 -7.81 12.38
CA LYS A 134 3.86 -8.99 12.79
C LYS A 134 5.30 -9.00 12.30
N CYS A 135 5.65 -8.13 11.35
CA CYS A 135 6.97 -8.15 10.74
C CYS A 135 8.07 -7.92 11.78
N THR A 136 9.05 -8.81 11.82
CA THR A 136 10.07 -8.84 12.88
C THR A 136 11.11 -7.72 12.80
N PHE A 137 11.21 -7.04 11.65
CA PHE A 137 12.05 -5.86 11.47
C PHE A 137 11.34 -4.53 11.76
N CYS A 138 10.02 -4.57 11.92
CA CYS A 138 9.19 -3.37 12.08
C CYS A 138 8.96 -3.05 13.56
N ASP A 139 8.77 -1.78 13.89
CA ASP A 139 8.54 -1.30 15.26
C ASP A 139 7.12 -1.62 15.76
N ILE A 140 6.73 -2.89 15.69
CA ILE A 140 5.37 -3.37 15.99
C ILE A 140 4.94 -3.19 17.46
N SER A 141 5.85 -2.84 18.33
CA SER A 141 5.54 -2.51 19.73
C SER A 141 5.02 -1.08 19.91
N LEU A 142 5.23 -0.20 18.91
CA LEU A 142 4.85 1.20 18.96
C LEU A 142 3.42 1.41 18.45
N ASP A 143 2.70 2.36 19.05
CA ASP A 143 1.28 2.58 18.80
C ASP A 143 0.98 2.94 17.34
N TYR A 144 1.85 3.67 16.65
CA TYR A 144 1.66 4.03 15.24
C TYR A 144 1.65 2.84 14.28
N ILE A 145 2.16 1.67 14.69
CA ILE A 145 2.03 0.39 13.96
C ILE A 145 0.95 -0.49 14.60
N LYS A 146 0.93 -0.57 15.95
CA LYS A 146 0.15 -1.53 16.73
C LYS A 146 -1.34 -1.21 16.74
N VAL A 147 -1.70 0.06 16.82
CA VAL A 147 -3.10 0.50 16.92
C VAL A 147 -3.68 0.61 15.52
N TYR A 148 -4.50 -0.38 15.13
CA TYR A 148 -5.12 -0.40 13.81
C TYR A 148 -6.52 0.21 13.83
N GLU A 149 -6.71 1.34 13.16
CA GLU A 149 -7.99 2.06 13.08
C GLU A 149 -8.32 2.46 11.62
N PRO A 150 -9.14 1.70 10.90
CA PRO A 150 -9.58 2.05 9.55
C PRO A 150 -10.63 3.17 9.55
N ILE A 151 -10.61 4.01 8.54
CA ILE A 151 -11.57 5.11 8.32
C ILE A 151 -12.59 4.66 7.27
N ALA A 152 -13.88 4.97 7.47
CA ALA A 152 -14.90 4.66 6.48
C ALA A 152 -14.65 5.37 5.14
N ALA A 153 -14.89 4.69 4.03
CA ALA A 153 -14.66 5.23 2.68
C ALA A 153 -15.41 6.55 2.41
N GLY A 154 -16.62 6.71 2.96
CA GLY A 154 -17.38 7.97 2.86
C GLY A 154 -16.64 9.15 3.48
N ILE A 155 -16.07 8.98 4.69
CA ILE A 155 -15.29 10.03 5.37
C ILE A 155 -14.02 10.35 4.59
N LEU A 156 -13.35 9.34 4.01
CA LEU A 156 -12.18 9.56 3.17
C LEU A 156 -12.52 10.41 1.94
N CYS A 157 -13.63 10.12 1.27
CA CYS A 157 -14.08 10.92 0.14
C CYS A 157 -14.50 12.33 0.54
N ASP A 158 -15.15 12.52 1.71
CA ASP A 158 -15.46 13.86 2.24
C ASP A 158 -14.16 14.67 2.42
N ARG A 159 -13.14 14.08 3.04
CA ARG A 159 -11.82 14.70 3.22
C ARG A 159 -11.13 15.00 1.88
N MET A 160 -11.24 14.10 0.90
CA MET A 160 -10.71 14.33 -0.45
C MET A 160 -11.37 15.55 -1.09
N GLU A 161 -12.69 15.68 -1.03
CA GLU A 161 -13.43 16.82 -1.58
C GLU A 161 -13.05 18.14 -0.88
N GLU A 162 -12.91 18.14 0.46
CA GLU A 162 -12.46 19.29 1.24
C GLU A 162 -11.02 19.70 0.86
N MET A 163 -10.10 18.75 0.72
CA MET A 163 -8.72 19.05 0.34
C MET A 163 -8.61 19.57 -1.10
N ILE A 164 -9.40 19.04 -2.04
CA ILE A 164 -9.48 19.57 -3.40
C ILE A 164 -9.97 21.02 -3.38
N ALA A 165 -10.97 21.33 -2.56
CA ALA A 165 -11.47 22.69 -2.42
C ALA A 165 -10.42 23.68 -1.85
N GLN A 166 -9.55 23.22 -0.95
CA GLN A 166 -8.47 24.01 -0.35
C GLN A 166 -7.29 24.21 -1.31
N THR A 167 -6.82 23.14 -1.95
CA THR A 167 -5.54 23.10 -2.67
C THR A 167 -5.69 23.25 -4.18
N GLY A 168 -6.87 22.91 -4.74
CA GLY A 168 -7.06 22.74 -6.18
C GLY A 168 -6.43 21.46 -6.77
N GLU A 169 -5.68 20.70 -5.97
CA GLU A 169 -4.97 19.50 -6.41
C GLU A 169 -5.87 18.26 -6.29
N THR A 170 -5.87 17.42 -7.34
CA THR A 170 -6.70 16.20 -7.41
C THR A 170 -5.89 14.92 -7.24
N GLY A 171 -4.60 15.05 -6.94
CA GLY A 171 -3.71 13.94 -6.67
C GLY A 171 -3.65 13.60 -5.17
N PHE A 172 -3.69 12.31 -4.83
CA PHE A 172 -3.65 11.82 -3.44
C PHE A 172 -2.58 10.75 -3.24
N HIS A 173 -1.77 10.93 -2.22
CA HIS A 173 -0.93 9.88 -1.68
C HIS A 173 -1.51 9.43 -0.34
N PHE A 174 -2.01 8.21 -0.27
CA PHE A 174 -2.40 7.61 0.99
C PHE A 174 -1.14 7.03 1.67
N VAL A 175 -0.76 7.66 2.78
CA VAL A 175 0.51 7.40 3.47
C VAL A 175 0.40 6.26 4.49
N ASP A 176 -0.41 5.27 4.18
CA ASP A 176 -0.61 4.09 5.03
C ASP A 176 0.67 3.28 5.21
N GLU A 177 0.85 2.64 6.37
CA GLU A 177 1.85 1.59 6.56
C GLU A 177 1.56 0.38 5.65
N ALA A 178 0.29 0.02 5.54
CA ALA A 178 -0.23 -0.95 4.59
C ALA A 178 -1.74 -0.71 4.39
N ALA A 179 -2.13 -0.17 3.25
CA ALA A 179 -3.54 0.08 2.95
C ALA A 179 -4.33 -1.24 2.88
N PRO A 180 -5.46 -1.35 3.62
CA PRO A 180 -6.22 -2.59 3.68
C PRO A 180 -6.97 -2.85 2.36
N PRO A 181 -6.83 -4.04 1.73
CA PRO A 181 -7.47 -4.32 0.43
C PRO A 181 -8.99 -4.14 0.43
N ALA A 182 -9.65 -4.52 1.53
CA ALA A 182 -11.10 -4.37 1.66
C ALA A 182 -11.52 -2.88 1.69
N LEU A 183 -10.77 -2.04 2.39
CA LEU A 183 -11.04 -0.61 2.45
C LEU A 183 -10.70 0.07 1.11
N MET A 184 -9.62 -0.33 0.45
CA MET A 184 -9.29 0.14 -0.91
C MET A 184 -10.44 -0.15 -1.89
N ARG A 185 -11.06 -1.33 -1.80
CA ARG A 185 -12.25 -1.68 -2.59
C ARG A 185 -13.41 -0.72 -2.32
N GLU A 186 -13.75 -0.50 -1.05
CA GLU A 186 -14.88 0.38 -0.67
C GLU A 186 -14.58 1.85 -1.06
N LEU A 187 -13.34 2.31 -0.90
CA LEU A 187 -12.90 3.64 -1.35
C LEU A 187 -13.03 3.79 -2.87
N ALA A 188 -12.56 2.80 -3.63
CA ALA A 188 -12.66 2.83 -5.10
C ALA A 188 -14.12 2.93 -5.57
N LEU A 189 -15.03 2.17 -4.95
CA LEU A 189 -16.46 2.24 -5.23
C LEU A 189 -17.06 3.59 -4.89
N GLU A 190 -16.68 4.18 -3.75
CA GLU A 190 -17.18 5.49 -3.31
C GLU A 190 -16.68 6.62 -4.21
N ILE A 191 -15.39 6.59 -4.62
CA ILE A 191 -14.82 7.52 -5.61
C ILE A 191 -15.61 7.48 -6.93
N LEU A 192 -15.87 6.28 -7.45
CA LEU A 192 -16.63 6.09 -8.69
C LEU A 192 -18.08 6.56 -8.55
N ARG A 193 -18.73 6.23 -7.44
CA ARG A 193 -20.12 6.63 -7.14
C ARG A 193 -20.27 8.14 -7.07
N ARG A 194 -19.33 8.83 -6.42
CA ARG A 194 -19.30 10.31 -6.34
C ARG A 194 -18.80 10.98 -7.61
N LYS A 195 -18.27 10.19 -8.56
CA LYS A 195 -17.63 10.68 -9.79
C LYS A 195 -16.47 11.63 -9.52
N LEU A 196 -15.69 11.36 -8.49
CA LEU A 196 -14.51 12.15 -8.17
C LEU A 196 -13.44 11.91 -9.23
N ALA A 197 -13.00 12.98 -9.89
CA ALA A 197 -11.92 12.92 -10.89
C ALA A 197 -10.59 13.11 -10.18
N VAL A 198 -10.04 12.01 -9.65
CA VAL A 198 -8.82 11.99 -8.85
C VAL A 198 -7.81 10.97 -9.38
N THR A 199 -6.54 11.18 -9.03
CA THR A 199 -5.50 10.16 -9.15
C THR A 199 -4.95 9.87 -7.75
N TRP A 200 -4.60 8.60 -7.50
CA TRP A 200 -4.09 8.25 -6.18
C TRP A 200 -3.14 7.07 -6.21
N TRP A 201 -2.32 6.95 -5.19
CA TRP A 201 -1.42 5.83 -4.95
C TRP A 201 -1.24 5.60 -3.44
N THR A 202 -0.75 4.41 -3.06
CA THR A 202 -0.60 4.03 -1.66
C THR A 202 0.42 2.91 -1.46
N ASN A 203 0.81 2.69 -0.20
CA ASN A 203 1.58 1.53 0.20
C ASN A 203 0.66 0.34 0.52
N ILE A 204 1.07 -0.84 0.10
CA ILE A 204 0.34 -2.10 0.31
C ILE A 204 1.25 -3.21 0.82
N ARG A 205 0.64 -4.32 1.21
CA ARG A 205 1.27 -5.62 1.29
C ARG A 205 0.81 -6.43 0.08
N PHE A 206 1.67 -7.22 -0.52
CA PHE A 206 1.30 -8.04 -1.70
C PHE A 206 0.39 -9.23 -1.31
N GLU A 207 -0.81 -8.91 -0.83
CA GLU A 207 -1.82 -9.86 -0.37
C GLU A 207 -2.49 -10.56 -1.56
N LYS A 208 -2.74 -11.88 -1.44
CA LYS A 208 -3.48 -12.65 -2.46
C LYS A 208 -4.93 -12.15 -2.71
N SER A 209 -5.45 -11.29 -1.85
CA SER A 209 -6.73 -10.60 -2.03
C SER A 209 -6.73 -9.55 -3.14
N PHE A 210 -5.55 -9.09 -3.59
CA PHE A 210 -5.43 -8.26 -4.79
C PHE A 210 -5.59 -9.12 -6.05
N THR A 211 -6.81 -9.55 -6.30
CA THR A 211 -7.20 -10.25 -7.53
C THR A 211 -7.15 -9.30 -8.73
N LYS A 212 -7.12 -9.85 -9.95
CA LYS A 212 -7.19 -9.07 -11.19
C LYS A 212 -8.39 -8.11 -11.18
N ASP A 213 -9.56 -8.61 -10.76
CA ASP A 213 -10.79 -7.82 -10.72
C ASP A 213 -10.70 -6.65 -9.72
N LEU A 214 -10.11 -6.89 -8.54
CA LEU A 214 -9.87 -5.79 -7.59
C LEU A 214 -8.91 -4.76 -8.17
N CYS A 215 -7.82 -5.19 -8.81
CA CYS A 215 -6.86 -4.27 -9.44
C CYS A 215 -7.51 -3.43 -10.55
N LEU A 216 -8.40 -4.03 -11.36
CA LEU A 216 -9.18 -3.30 -12.38
C LEU A 216 -10.12 -2.26 -11.75
N LEU A 217 -10.78 -2.59 -10.63
CA LEU A 217 -11.60 -1.63 -9.88
C LEU A 217 -10.76 -0.46 -9.36
N LEU A 218 -9.60 -0.76 -8.75
CA LEU A 218 -8.70 0.28 -8.24
C LEU A 218 -8.24 1.20 -9.38
N LYS A 219 -7.86 0.64 -10.52
CA LYS A 219 -7.52 1.42 -11.72
C LYS A 219 -8.66 2.31 -12.18
N ALA A 220 -9.88 1.79 -12.23
CA ALA A 220 -11.05 2.56 -12.65
C ALA A 220 -11.33 3.76 -11.72
N SER A 221 -10.99 3.67 -10.43
CA SER A 221 -11.12 4.74 -9.45
C SER A 221 -9.99 5.77 -9.45
N GLY A 222 -8.99 5.62 -10.35
CA GLY A 222 -7.87 6.55 -10.45
C GLY A 222 -6.60 6.10 -9.73
N CYS A 223 -6.51 4.86 -9.23
CA CYS A 223 -5.25 4.32 -8.72
C CYS A 223 -4.24 4.19 -9.87
N ILE A 224 -3.09 4.85 -9.73
CA ILE A 224 -2.04 4.84 -10.75
C ILE A 224 -0.85 3.96 -10.37
N ALA A 225 -0.62 3.79 -9.08
CA ALA A 225 0.52 3.04 -8.58
C ALA A 225 0.28 2.47 -7.18
N VAL A 226 1.03 1.44 -6.85
CA VAL A 226 1.15 0.89 -5.50
C VAL A 226 2.62 0.64 -5.17
N SER A 227 2.98 0.82 -3.89
CA SER A 227 4.28 0.44 -3.36
C SER A 227 4.09 -0.69 -2.36
N GLY A 228 4.89 -1.75 -2.45
CA GLY A 228 4.77 -2.88 -1.53
C GLY A 228 6.11 -3.47 -1.11
N GLY A 229 6.16 -4.06 0.07
CA GLY A 229 7.35 -4.74 0.57
C GLY A 229 7.42 -6.17 0.05
N LEU A 230 8.33 -6.44 -0.90
CA LEU A 230 8.84 -7.79 -1.16
C LEU A 230 9.89 -8.14 -0.10
N GLU A 231 10.61 -7.14 0.37
CA GLU A 231 11.73 -7.23 1.30
C GLU A 231 12.85 -8.09 0.71
N VAL A 232 13.03 -9.28 1.19
CA VAL A 232 14.04 -10.23 0.68
C VAL A 232 13.35 -11.27 -0.18
N ALA A 233 13.76 -11.41 -1.44
CA ALA A 233 13.23 -12.46 -2.32
C ALA A 233 13.81 -13.84 -1.93
N SER A 234 13.44 -14.32 -0.75
CA SER A 234 13.77 -15.63 -0.17
C SER A 234 12.64 -16.05 0.75
N ASP A 235 11.95 -17.15 0.43
CA ASP A 235 10.82 -17.61 1.23
C ASP A 235 11.25 -17.98 2.67
N ARG A 236 12.49 -18.47 2.88
CA ARG A 236 13.04 -18.71 4.22
C ARG A 236 13.10 -17.40 5.02
N LEU A 237 13.63 -16.35 4.43
CA LEU A 237 13.75 -15.04 5.10
C LEU A 237 12.40 -14.37 5.26
N LEU A 238 11.49 -14.48 4.28
CA LEU A 238 10.11 -13.98 4.40
C LEU A 238 9.34 -14.64 5.55
N GLN A 239 9.60 -15.95 5.81
CA GLN A 239 9.07 -16.64 7.00
C GLN A 239 9.71 -16.13 8.28
N LEU A 240 11.03 -15.93 8.32
CA LEU A 240 11.74 -15.41 9.49
C LEU A 240 11.31 -13.96 9.82
N ILE A 241 11.04 -13.18 8.80
CA ILE A 241 10.49 -11.82 8.89
C ILE A 241 9.02 -11.83 9.38
N ASP A 242 8.32 -12.96 9.30
CA ASP A 242 6.85 -13.07 9.47
C ASP A 242 6.08 -12.14 8.52
N LYS A 243 6.57 -12.07 7.26
CA LYS A 243 5.95 -11.21 6.24
C LYS A 243 4.59 -11.76 5.78
N GLY A 244 4.39 -13.07 5.81
CA GLY A 244 3.13 -13.73 5.42
C GLY A 244 2.86 -13.74 3.91
N VAL A 245 3.88 -13.59 3.09
CA VAL A 245 3.83 -13.71 1.63
C VAL A 245 4.98 -14.59 1.15
N THR A 246 4.87 -15.11 -0.08
CA THR A 246 5.96 -15.82 -0.79
C THR A 246 6.35 -15.02 -2.03
N VAL A 247 7.53 -15.30 -2.58
CA VAL A 247 8.00 -14.66 -3.82
C VAL A 247 7.03 -14.93 -4.98
N GLU A 248 6.53 -16.16 -5.09
CA GLU A 248 5.52 -16.55 -6.08
C GLU A 248 4.22 -15.74 -5.94
N GLN A 249 3.72 -15.59 -4.70
CA GLN A 249 2.55 -14.76 -4.44
C GLN A 249 2.76 -13.31 -4.86
N VAL A 250 3.94 -12.74 -4.55
CA VAL A 250 4.29 -11.38 -4.95
C VAL A 250 4.29 -11.26 -6.47
N ALA A 251 4.89 -12.19 -7.20
CA ALA A 251 4.88 -12.20 -8.67
C ALA A 251 3.45 -12.17 -9.24
N LYS A 252 2.54 -13.01 -8.72
CA LYS A 252 1.13 -13.06 -9.16
C LYS A 252 0.40 -11.75 -8.87
N VAL A 253 0.61 -11.16 -7.69
CA VAL A 253 -0.04 -9.91 -7.30
C VAL A 253 0.48 -8.72 -8.11
N THR A 254 1.79 -8.63 -8.32
CA THR A 254 2.40 -7.56 -9.15
C THR A 254 1.92 -7.65 -10.59
N ARG A 255 1.77 -8.85 -11.15
CA ARG A 255 1.14 -9.06 -12.47
C ARG A 255 -0.28 -8.53 -12.50
N ASN A 256 -1.13 -8.85 -11.50
CA ASN A 256 -2.51 -8.39 -11.46
C ASN A 256 -2.62 -6.86 -11.53
N PHE A 257 -1.76 -6.16 -10.80
CA PHE A 257 -1.69 -4.69 -10.86
C PHE A 257 -1.19 -4.19 -12.22
N THR A 258 -0.11 -4.76 -12.72
CA THR A 258 0.49 -4.34 -14.00
C THR A 258 -0.45 -4.55 -15.17
N GLU A 259 -1.12 -5.71 -15.26
CA GLU A 259 -2.14 -5.99 -16.29
C GLU A 259 -3.35 -5.05 -16.18
N ALA A 260 -3.72 -4.62 -14.98
CA ALA A 260 -4.74 -3.60 -14.78
C ALA A 260 -4.27 -2.18 -15.15
N GLY A 261 -2.98 -1.99 -15.47
CA GLY A 261 -2.40 -0.69 -15.79
C GLY A 261 -2.09 0.17 -14.56
N VAL A 262 -1.82 -0.47 -13.42
CA VAL A 262 -1.33 0.15 -12.17
C VAL A 262 0.14 -0.18 -12.02
N MET A 263 0.99 0.83 -11.86
CA MET A 263 2.42 0.66 -11.67
C MET A 263 2.74 0.07 -10.29
N VAL A 264 3.78 -0.74 -10.21
CA VAL A 264 4.20 -1.39 -8.97
C VAL A 264 5.64 -1.01 -8.63
N HIS A 265 5.82 -0.55 -7.39
CA HIS A 265 7.12 -0.36 -6.75
C HIS A 265 7.34 -1.42 -5.67
N ALA A 266 8.53 -2.00 -5.60
CA ALA A 266 8.90 -2.94 -4.55
C ALA A 266 9.96 -2.34 -3.62
N TYR A 267 9.67 -2.32 -2.31
CA TYR A 267 10.70 -2.16 -1.30
C TYR A 267 11.46 -3.47 -1.17
N LEU A 268 12.77 -3.38 -1.31
CA LEU A 268 13.70 -4.52 -1.29
C LEU A 268 14.71 -4.31 -0.18
N MET A 269 15.03 -5.37 0.53
CA MET A 269 15.95 -5.34 1.67
C MET A 269 17.04 -6.39 1.49
N TYR A 270 18.25 -6.09 1.96
CA TYR A 270 19.36 -7.03 2.08
C TYR A 270 20.04 -6.87 3.44
N GLY A 271 20.77 -7.91 3.86
CA GLY A 271 21.47 -7.92 5.14
C GLY A 271 20.56 -8.17 6.34
N TYR A 272 19.37 -8.76 6.12
CA TYR A 272 18.53 -9.22 7.25
C TYR A 272 19.28 -10.32 8.03
N PRO A 273 19.14 -10.36 9.37
CA PRO A 273 19.84 -11.34 10.21
C PRO A 273 19.83 -12.76 9.65
N THR A 274 20.99 -13.39 9.63
CA THR A 274 21.25 -14.72 9.08
C THR A 274 21.11 -14.88 7.56
N GLN A 275 20.93 -13.79 6.82
CA GLN A 275 20.92 -13.82 5.35
C GLN A 275 22.30 -14.25 4.84
N THR A 276 22.32 -15.24 3.96
CA THR A 276 23.55 -15.72 3.33
C THR A 276 23.89 -14.96 2.06
N VAL A 277 25.16 -15.01 1.64
CA VAL A 277 25.60 -14.47 0.34
C VAL A 277 24.79 -15.08 -0.81
N GLN A 278 24.51 -16.40 -0.74
CA GLN A 278 23.71 -17.10 -1.75
C GLN A 278 22.30 -16.51 -1.84
N GLU A 279 21.64 -16.24 -0.71
CA GLU A 279 20.30 -15.67 -0.71
C GLU A 279 20.27 -14.22 -1.23
N THR A 280 21.36 -13.46 -1.04
CA THR A 280 21.46 -12.12 -1.64
C THR A 280 21.54 -12.20 -3.17
N VAL A 281 22.34 -13.13 -3.70
CA VAL A 281 22.48 -13.35 -5.15
C VAL A 281 21.18 -13.91 -5.75
N ASP A 282 20.57 -14.88 -5.07
CA ASP A 282 19.30 -15.48 -5.51
C ASP A 282 18.15 -14.46 -5.47
N SER A 283 18.14 -13.56 -4.47
CA SER A 283 17.19 -12.46 -4.38
C SER A 283 17.35 -11.48 -5.55
N LEU A 284 18.60 -11.14 -5.91
CA LEU A 284 18.88 -10.29 -7.08
C LEU A 284 18.37 -10.95 -8.37
N GLU A 285 18.57 -12.26 -8.55
CA GLU A 285 18.09 -12.98 -9.72
C GLU A 285 16.57 -12.98 -9.82
N MET A 286 15.85 -13.26 -8.72
CA MET A 286 14.39 -13.22 -8.72
C MET A 286 13.85 -11.81 -9.02
N VAL A 287 14.49 -10.76 -8.48
CA VAL A 287 14.15 -9.38 -8.80
C VAL A 287 14.40 -9.07 -10.29
N ARG A 288 15.53 -9.52 -10.86
CA ARG A 288 15.82 -9.40 -12.29
C ARG A 288 14.71 -10.02 -13.14
N GLN A 289 14.28 -11.25 -12.80
CA GLN A 289 13.20 -11.96 -13.52
C GLN A 289 11.86 -11.24 -13.39
N LEU A 290 11.52 -10.61 -12.25
CA LEU A 290 10.30 -9.79 -12.08
C LEU A 290 10.30 -8.59 -13.03
N PHE A 291 11.45 -7.92 -13.21
CA PHE A 291 11.59 -6.84 -14.18
C PHE A 291 11.54 -7.35 -15.62
N GLU A 292 12.21 -8.47 -15.93
CA GLU A 292 12.21 -9.09 -17.25
C GLU A 292 10.79 -9.53 -17.67
N ALA A 293 10.02 -10.10 -16.74
CA ALA A 293 8.61 -10.44 -16.96
C ALA A 293 7.68 -9.20 -17.03
N GLY A 294 8.20 -8.00 -16.79
CA GLY A 294 7.46 -6.75 -16.87
C GLY A 294 6.42 -6.53 -15.77
N VAL A 295 6.44 -7.35 -14.71
CA VAL A 295 5.46 -7.28 -13.61
C VAL A 295 5.89 -6.34 -12.47
N LEU A 296 7.10 -5.79 -12.55
CA LEU A 296 7.63 -4.80 -11.63
C LEU A 296 8.22 -3.63 -12.43
N GLN A 297 7.88 -2.39 -12.09
CA GLN A 297 8.33 -1.20 -12.81
C GLN A 297 9.38 -0.41 -12.06
N SER A 298 9.40 -0.51 -10.72
CA SER A 298 10.30 0.26 -9.89
C SER A 298 10.64 -0.50 -8.61
N GLY A 299 11.76 -0.19 -7.99
CA GLY A 299 12.15 -0.76 -6.71
C GLY A 299 13.21 0.07 -6.02
N PHE A 300 13.47 -0.26 -4.77
CA PHE A 300 14.53 0.36 -3.99
C PHE A 300 15.15 -0.66 -3.02
N TRP A 301 16.48 -0.86 -3.11
CA TRP A 301 17.24 -1.65 -2.16
C TRP A 301 17.68 -0.81 -0.97
N HIS A 302 17.32 -1.24 0.22
CA HIS A 302 17.87 -0.72 1.48
C HIS A 302 18.52 -1.85 2.27
N GLN A 303 19.52 -1.50 3.05
CA GLN A 303 20.12 -2.43 3.99
C GLN A 303 19.25 -2.53 5.24
N PHE A 304 19.14 -3.71 5.82
CA PHE A 304 18.47 -3.90 7.08
C PHE A 304 19.09 -3.03 8.16
N ALA A 305 18.26 -2.28 8.87
CA ALA A 305 18.61 -1.56 10.08
C ALA A 305 17.89 -2.20 11.28
N MET A 306 18.62 -2.53 12.32
CA MET A 306 18.03 -3.06 13.54
C MET A 306 17.50 -1.90 14.40
N THR A 307 16.19 -1.86 14.62
CA THR A 307 15.57 -0.82 15.44
C THR A 307 15.25 -1.30 16.84
N ALA A 308 15.33 -0.43 17.82
CA ALA A 308 15.16 -0.76 19.25
C ALA A 308 13.78 -1.33 19.58
N HIS A 309 12.76 -0.97 18.80
CA HIS A 309 11.36 -1.30 19.06
C HIS A 309 10.84 -2.45 18.19
N SER A 310 11.68 -2.97 17.29
CA SER A 310 11.39 -4.17 16.50
C SER A 310 11.62 -5.46 17.31
N PRO A 311 10.96 -6.58 16.96
CA PRO A 311 11.28 -7.88 17.55
C PRO A 311 12.75 -8.28 17.47
N VAL A 312 13.44 -7.94 16.35
CA VAL A 312 14.89 -8.22 16.23
C VAL A 312 15.68 -7.40 17.25
N GLY A 313 15.36 -6.12 17.44
CA GLY A 313 16.07 -5.30 18.42
C GLY A 313 15.75 -5.63 19.88
N MET A 314 14.50 -6.05 20.16
CA MET A 314 14.08 -6.45 21.52
C MET A 314 14.59 -7.84 21.94
N TYR A 315 14.79 -8.75 20.98
CA TYR A 315 15.16 -10.16 21.22
C TYR A 315 16.24 -10.62 20.24
N PRO A 316 17.40 -9.93 20.13
CA PRO A 316 18.39 -10.15 19.08
C PRO A 316 18.91 -11.58 19.02
N GLU A 317 19.02 -12.25 20.18
CA GLU A 317 19.48 -13.63 20.30
C GLU A 317 18.59 -14.64 19.55
N LYS A 318 17.27 -14.34 19.39
CA LYS A 318 16.33 -15.17 18.63
C LYS A 318 16.58 -15.11 17.12
N PHE A 319 17.26 -14.07 16.68
CA PHE A 319 17.52 -13.79 15.27
C PHE A 319 19.00 -14.00 14.89
N GLY A 320 19.81 -14.56 15.78
CA GLY A 320 21.21 -14.85 15.51
C GLY A 320 22.09 -13.60 15.40
N VAL A 321 21.73 -12.52 16.08
CA VAL A 321 22.52 -11.30 16.17
C VAL A 321 22.87 -10.96 17.60
N VAL A 322 23.97 -10.25 17.78
CA VAL A 322 24.44 -9.74 19.07
C VAL A 322 24.44 -8.23 19.02
N LYS A 323 23.73 -7.61 19.95
CA LYS A 323 23.71 -6.15 20.10
C LYS A 323 25.07 -5.68 20.63
N ASP A 324 25.70 -4.70 19.98
CA ASP A 324 27.06 -4.28 20.29
C ASP A 324 27.11 -3.38 21.54
N SER A 325 26.10 -2.55 21.77
CA SER A 325 26.06 -1.63 22.91
C SER A 325 24.62 -1.31 23.32
N ASP A 326 24.42 -1.08 24.62
CA ASP A 326 23.14 -0.58 25.15
C ASP A 326 23.00 0.94 25.01
N THR A 327 24.07 1.66 24.74
CA THR A 327 24.10 3.13 24.61
C THR A 327 24.51 3.50 23.18
N ILE A 328 23.56 3.99 22.40
CA ILE A 328 23.79 4.32 20.99
C ILE A 328 24.13 5.78 20.83
N GLY A 329 23.43 6.65 21.52
CA GLY A 329 23.59 8.07 21.43
C GLY A 329 23.16 8.78 22.71
N THR A 330 23.21 10.09 22.69
CA THR A 330 22.79 10.90 23.86
C THR A 330 21.26 11.10 23.87
N PHE A 331 20.61 11.09 22.72
CA PHE A 331 19.16 11.31 22.62
C PHE A 331 18.48 10.54 21.51
N ALA A 332 19.15 10.15 20.43
CA ALA A 332 18.57 9.35 19.32
C ALA A 332 18.98 7.88 19.51
N ASN A 333 18.04 7.00 19.85
CA ASN A 333 18.33 5.68 20.39
C ASN A 333 17.55 4.54 19.68
N ASN A 334 17.03 4.78 18.47
CA ASN A 334 16.28 3.75 17.76
C ASN A 334 17.19 2.82 16.93
N ASP A 335 18.15 3.38 16.20
CA ASP A 335 19.05 2.59 15.36
C ASP A 335 20.13 1.91 16.21
N LEU A 336 20.10 0.58 16.26
CA LEU A 336 21.01 -0.25 17.04
C LEU A 336 22.15 -0.77 16.18
N THR A 337 23.37 -0.72 16.71
CA THR A 337 24.50 -1.44 16.14
C THR A 337 24.51 -2.89 16.62
N TYR A 338 24.86 -3.81 15.74
CA TYR A 338 24.84 -5.25 16.01
C TYR A 338 25.87 -5.98 15.18
N THR A 339 26.25 -7.16 15.65
CA THR A 339 27.07 -8.13 14.91
C THR A 339 26.22 -9.33 14.54
N ASP A 340 26.15 -9.64 13.23
CA ASP A 340 25.52 -10.86 12.72
C ASP A 340 26.45 -12.07 12.95
N THR A 341 25.90 -13.15 13.47
CA THR A 341 26.67 -14.39 13.73
C THR A 341 27.20 -15.09 12.47
N THR A 342 26.68 -14.74 11.28
CA THR A 342 27.22 -15.23 9.99
C THR A 342 28.57 -14.61 9.64
N GLY A 343 28.89 -13.44 10.20
CA GLY A 343 30.11 -12.70 9.91
C GLY A 343 30.20 -12.14 8.47
N ILE A 344 29.06 -12.08 7.76
CA ILE A 344 28.99 -11.56 6.38
C ILE A 344 28.97 -10.03 6.42
N ASP A 345 29.85 -9.41 5.64
CA ASP A 345 29.78 -7.99 5.36
C ASP A 345 28.77 -7.74 4.24
N HIS A 346 27.56 -7.32 4.61
CA HIS A 346 26.49 -7.02 3.65
C HIS A 346 26.68 -5.68 2.93
N ASP A 347 27.49 -4.75 3.44
CA ASP A 347 27.75 -3.44 2.82
C ASP A 347 28.36 -3.60 1.43
N GLN A 348 29.18 -4.62 1.22
CA GLN A 348 29.83 -4.90 -0.07
C GLN A 348 28.82 -5.06 -1.23
N PHE A 349 27.58 -5.50 -0.94
CA PHE A 349 26.55 -5.70 -1.97
C PHE A 349 25.85 -4.40 -2.38
N SER A 350 25.92 -3.36 -1.56
CA SER A 350 25.12 -2.12 -1.71
C SER A 350 25.21 -1.51 -3.11
N PHE A 351 26.43 -1.34 -3.61
CA PHE A 351 26.66 -0.69 -4.91
C PHE A 351 26.09 -1.54 -6.07
N GLY A 352 26.42 -2.83 -6.10
CA GLY A 352 25.98 -3.75 -7.15
C GLY A 352 24.45 -3.90 -7.19
N LEU A 353 23.80 -4.06 -6.04
CA LEU A 353 22.35 -4.16 -5.94
C LEU A 353 21.64 -2.88 -6.42
N LYS A 354 22.13 -1.72 -6.02
CA LYS A 354 21.54 -0.43 -6.43
C LYS A 354 21.78 -0.13 -7.91
N LYS A 355 22.98 -0.43 -8.42
CA LYS A 355 23.34 -0.24 -9.82
C LYS A 355 22.53 -1.18 -10.75
N SER A 356 22.42 -2.45 -10.43
CA SER A 356 21.63 -3.42 -11.21
C SER A 356 20.17 -2.99 -11.26
N LEU A 357 19.57 -2.67 -10.11
CA LEU A 357 18.18 -2.23 -10.03
C LEU A 357 17.90 -0.97 -10.85
N PHE A 358 18.82 0.03 -10.80
CA PHE A 358 18.71 1.22 -11.62
C PHE A 358 18.63 0.89 -13.11
N ASN A 359 19.48 -0.05 -13.59
CA ASN A 359 19.45 -0.49 -14.97
C ASN A 359 18.15 -1.26 -15.31
N PHE A 360 17.72 -2.16 -14.42
CA PHE A 360 16.48 -2.94 -14.62
C PHE A 360 15.25 -2.03 -14.72
N MET A 361 15.15 -0.97 -13.91
CA MET A 361 14.08 0.03 -14.00
C MET A 361 14.05 0.75 -15.37
N HIS A 362 15.17 0.76 -16.10
CA HIS A 362 15.27 1.34 -17.46
C HIS A 362 15.15 0.28 -18.55
N GLY A 363 14.88 -0.98 -18.20
CA GLY A 363 14.74 -2.09 -19.14
C GLY A 363 16.04 -2.48 -19.84
N ILE A 364 17.19 -2.22 -19.21
CA ILE A 364 18.52 -2.50 -19.79
C ILE A 364 19.32 -3.44 -18.89
N CYS A 365 20.29 -4.14 -19.48
CA CYS A 365 21.18 -5.07 -18.79
C CYS A 365 20.46 -6.23 -18.06
N LEU A 366 19.27 -6.60 -18.53
CA LEU A 366 18.53 -7.75 -17.99
C LEU A 366 19.23 -9.10 -18.32
N ASP A 367 20.07 -9.10 -19.34
CA ASP A 367 20.86 -10.24 -19.83
C ASP A 367 22.30 -10.30 -19.27
N TYR A 368 22.68 -9.35 -18.40
CA TYR A 368 24.00 -9.36 -17.77
C TYR A 368 24.15 -10.53 -16.80
N ASP A 369 25.36 -11.11 -16.77
CA ASP A 369 25.72 -12.03 -15.71
C ASP A 369 25.68 -11.29 -14.35
N LEU A 370 25.13 -11.93 -13.32
CA LEU A 370 25.03 -11.31 -12.00
C LEU A 370 26.40 -10.94 -11.43
N GLN A 371 27.45 -11.65 -11.80
CA GLN A 371 28.85 -11.34 -11.43
C GLN A 371 29.28 -9.93 -11.92
N ASP A 372 28.78 -9.44 -13.04
CA ASP A 372 29.16 -8.16 -13.63
C ASP A 372 28.73 -6.94 -12.81
N TRP A 373 27.85 -7.15 -11.84
CA TRP A 373 27.41 -6.10 -10.91
C TRP A 373 28.34 -5.89 -9.72
N PHE A 374 29.27 -6.83 -9.48
CA PHE A 374 30.13 -6.86 -8.31
C PHE A 374 31.62 -6.94 -8.70
N ASP A 375 32.47 -6.25 -7.98
CA ASP A 375 33.94 -6.25 -8.14
C ASP A 375 34.64 -7.34 -7.33
N PHE A 376 33.85 -8.17 -6.61
CA PHE A 376 34.30 -9.35 -5.88
C PHE A 376 33.56 -10.61 -6.39
N THR A 377 34.10 -11.79 -6.11
CA THR A 377 33.51 -13.05 -6.55
C THR A 377 32.25 -13.38 -5.78
N ILE A 378 31.16 -13.61 -6.49
CA ILE A 378 29.90 -14.08 -5.93
C ILE A 378 29.61 -15.52 -6.33
N PRO A 379 28.82 -16.29 -5.57
CA PRO A 379 28.34 -17.61 -6.00
C PRO A 379 27.40 -17.47 -7.20
N LYS A 380 27.29 -18.53 -7.99
CA LYS A 380 26.25 -18.60 -9.03
C LYS A 380 24.87 -18.70 -8.38
N THR A 381 23.88 -18.07 -9.00
CA THR A 381 22.50 -18.23 -8.55
C THR A 381 22.03 -19.68 -8.61
N THR A 382 21.21 -20.07 -7.66
CA THR A 382 20.52 -21.37 -7.63
C THR A 382 19.11 -21.28 -8.23
N ILE A 383 18.64 -20.08 -8.54
CA ILE A 383 17.32 -19.85 -9.09
C ILE A 383 17.29 -20.23 -10.57
N ARG A 384 16.28 -20.99 -10.96
CA ARG A 384 16.06 -21.35 -12.36
C ARG A 384 15.72 -20.12 -13.20
N PRO A 385 16.17 -20.05 -14.46
CA PRO A 385 15.91 -18.91 -15.34
C PRO A 385 14.43 -18.62 -15.59
N ASP A 386 13.57 -19.61 -15.41
CA ASP A 386 12.13 -19.58 -15.64
C ASP A 386 11.27 -19.52 -14.37
N PHE A 387 11.90 -19.35 -13.20
CA PHE A 387 11.23 -19.41 -11.88
C PHE A 387 10.02 -18.47 -11.78
N ILE A 388 10.19 -17.20 -12.16
CA ILE A 388 9.09 -16.23 -12.11
C ILE A 388 8.06 -16.52 -13.22
N TYR A 389 8.50 -16.94 -14.40
CA TYR A 389 7.56 -17.29 -15.50
C TYR A 389 6.68 -18.48 -15.12
N GLU A 390 7.23 -19.52 -14.50
CA GLU A 390 6.44 -20.63 -13.98
C GLU A 390 5.47 -20.19 -12.87
N ALA A 391 5.93 -19.32 -11.96
CA ALA A 391 5.07 -18.75 -10.93
C ALA A 391 3.88 -17.94 -11.50
N LEU A 392 4.07 -17.37 -12.69
CA LEU A 392 3.05 -16.60 -13.41
C LEU A 392 2.15 -17.46 -14.28
N GLU A 393 2.40 -18.76 -14.45
CA GLU A 393 1.48 -19.65 -15.18
C GLU A 393 0.10 -19.64 -14.50
N GLU A 394 -0.95 -19.52 -15.31
CA GLU A 394 -2.32 -19.42 -14.81
C GLU A 394 -2.78 -20.77 -14.23
N GLU A 395 -3.14 -20.78 -12.96
CA GLU A 395 -3.99 -21.83 -12.42
C GLU A 395 -5.40 -21.62 -12.97
N THR A 396 -5.90 -22.55 -13.78
CA THR A 396 -7.29 -22.57 -14.24
C THR A 396 -8.24 -22.89 -13.09
N ASN A 397 -8.42 -21.93 -12.18
CA ASN A 397 -9.36 -22.05 -11.10
C ASN A 397 -10.69 -21.37 -11.49
N PHE A 398 -11.67 -22.16 -11.93
CA PHE A 398 -12.99 -21.70 -12.35
C PHE A 398 -13.97 -21.51 -11.18
N SER A 399 -13.53 -21.63 -9.93
CA SER A 399 -14.44 -21.50 -8.79
C SER A 399 -14.60 -20.06 -8.34
N VAL A 400 -15.83 -19.56 -8.37
CA VAL A 400 -16.21 -18.26 -7.81
C VAL A 400 -16.76 -18.47 -6.40
N LYS A 401 -16.32 -17.66 -5.43
CA LYS A 401 -16.86 -17.73 -4.07
C LYS A 401 -18.34 -17.32 -4.07
N PRO A 402 -19.23 -18.08 -3.41
CA PRO A 402 -20.67 -17.77 -3.40
C PRO A 402 -21.02 -16.37 -2.91
N ASN A 403 -20.26 -15.84 -1.95
CA ASN A 403 -20.45 -14.51 -1.36
C ASN A 403 -19.64 -13.39 -2.04
N ALA A 404 -18.96 -13.67 -3.16
CA ALA A 404 -18.26 -12.65 -3.93
C ALA A 404 -19.26 -11.63 -4.45
N LYS A 405 -18.92 -10.35 -4.34
CA LYS A 405 -19.72 -9.25 -4.87
C LYS A 405 -19.48 -9.16 -6.38
N VAL A 406 -20.55 -9.04 -7.16
CA VAL A 406 -20.46 -8.85 -8.61
C VAL A 406 -20.83 -7.41 -8.95
N ILE A 407 -19.99 -6.74 -9.75
CA ILE A 407 -20.11 -5.32 -10.06
C ILE A 407 -19.87 -5.11 -11.54
N TRP A 408 -20.68 -4.23 -12.14
CA TRP A 408 -20.53 -3.78 -13.52
C TRP A 408 -20.01 -2.34 -13.57
N LEU A 409 -18.84 -2.13 -14.20
CA LEU A 409 -18.22 -0.81 -14.38
C LEU A 409 -18.65 -0.14 -15.69
N GLY A 410 -19.14 -0.90 -16.64
CA GLY A 410 -19.52 -0.38 -17.95
C GLY A 410 -20.85 0.36 -17.97
N GLY A 411 -21.14 0.99 -19.11
CA GLY A 411 -22.40 1.64 -19.36
C GLY A 411 -23.55 0.69 -19.70
N LYS A 412 -24.73 1.24 -19.90
CA LYS A 412 -25.90 0.50 -20.42
C LYS A 412 -25.68 0.14 -21.89
N PRO A 413 -25.94 -1.10 -22.30
CA PRO A 413 -25.84 -1.48 -23.71
C PRO A 413 -26.98 -0.92 -24.55
N THR A 414 -26.74 -0.75 -25.85
CA THR A 414 -27.79 -0.67 -26.84
C THR A 414 -28.31 -2.07 -27.13
N VAL A 415 -29.62 -2.23 -27.17
CA VAL A 415 -30.29 -3.53 -27.30
C VAL A 415 -30.99 -3.66 -28.66
N GLU A 416 -30.71 -4.73 -29.37
CA GLU A 416 -31.38 -5.08 -30.63
C GLU A 416 -31.87 -6.54 -30.56
N SER A 417 -33.18 -6.76 -30.77
CA SER A 417 -33.76 -8.09 -30.92
C SER A 417 -33.85 -8.48 -32.40
N PHE A 418 -33.45 -9.69 -32.71
CA PHE A 418 -33.52 -10.23 -34.12
C PHE A 418 -33.79 -11.71 -34.10
N THR A 419 -34.32 -12.21 -35.24
CA THR A 419 -34.58 -13.63 -35.42
C THR A 419 -33.48 -14.24 -36.31
N LYS A 420 -32.86 -15.30 -35.82
CA LYS A 420 -31.89 -16.11 -36.60
C LYS A 420 -32.57 -17.37 -37.09
N THR A 421 -32.53 -17.61 -38.41
CA THR A 421 -33.09 -18.79 -39.02
C THR A 421 -31.99 -19.68 -39.61
N LYS A 422 -32.04 -20.99 -39.33
CA LYS A 422 -31.11 -21.98 -39.90
C LYS A 422 -31.87 -23.33 -40.03
N ASN A 423 -31.78 -23.95 -41.18
CA ASN A 423 -32.39 -25.26 -41.46
C ASN A 423 -33.89 -25.33 -41.13
N GLY A 424 -34.66 -24.26 -41.41
CA GLY A 424 -36.10 -24.21 -41.16
C GLY A 424 -36.52 -23.93 -39.71
N SER A 425 -35.59 -23.87 -38.76
CA SER A 425 -35.85 -23.47 -37.39
C SER A 425 -35.46 -22.02 -37.16
N SER A 426 -36.27 -21.30 -36.40
CA SER A 426 -36.06 -19.90 -36.07
C SER A 426 -35.90 -19.67 -34.55
N TRP A 427 -34.94 -18.86 -34.17
CA TRP A 427 -34.67 -18.52 -32.75
C TRP A 427 -34.63 -17.01 -32.59
N ASN A 428 -35.29 -16.50 -31.55
CA ASN A 428 -35.16 -15.10 -31.13
C ASN A 428 -33.86 -14.91 -30.40
N ARG A 429 -33.08 -13.93 -30.83
CA ARG A 429 -31.77 -13.56 -30.30
C ARG A 429 -31.77 -12.10 -29.93
N MET A 430 -30.87 -11.75 -29.01
CA MET A 430 -30.60 -10.36 -28.62
C MET A 430 -29.15 -10.05 -28.85
N ARG A 431 -28.89 -8.88 -29.45
CA ARG A 431 -27.57 -8.29 -29.60
C ARG A 431 -27.47 -7.14 -28.58
N LEU A 432 -26.42 -7.15 -27.78
CA LEU A 432 -26.09 -6.09 -26.84
C LEU A 432 -24.80 -5.44 -27.31
N THR A 433 -24.85 -4.14 -27.61
CA THR A 433 -23.70 -3.34 -28.04
C THR A 433 -23.28 -2.44 -26.91
N PHE A 434 -22.02 -2.55 -26.50
CA PHE A 434 -21.41 -1.78 -25.43
C PHE A 434 -20.41 -0.79 -26.01
N TYR A 435 -20.36 0.39 -25.42
CA TYR A 435 -19.46 1.48 -25.81
C TYR A 435 -18.50 1.75 -24.66
N ASP A 436 -17.22 1.51 -24.90
CA ASP A 436 -16.13 1.90 -23.99
C ASP A 436 -15.33 3.06 -24.61
N LYS A 437 -14.48 3.70 -23.81
CA LYS A 437 -13.65 4.85 -24.27
C LYS A 437 -12.74 4.51 -25.44
N LYS A 438 -12.35 3.25 -25.59
CA LYS A 438 -11.37 2.77 -26.57
C LYS A 438 -12.02 2.06 -27.76
N GLU A 439 -13.10 1.34 -27.53
CA GLU A 439 -13.69 0.47 -28.55
C GLU A 439 -15.18 0.19 -28.30
N THR A 440 -15.84 -0.35 -29.31
CA THR A 440 -17.21 -0.84 -29.23
C THR A 440 -17.19 -2.34 -29.38
N PHE A 441 -17.89 -3.07 -28.54
CA PHE A 441 -18.00 -4.52 -28.65
C PHE A 441 -19.45 -4.99 -28.58
N GLU A 442 -19.69 -6.15 -29.15
CA GLU A 442 -21.02 -6.75 -29.23
C GLU A 442 -21.02 -8.18 -28.69
N ILE A 443 -22.08 -8.51 -27.98
CA ILE A 443 -22.35 -9.88 -27.55
C ILE A 443 -23.72 -10.29 -28.06
N GLN A 444 -23.91 -11.58 -28.36
CA GLN A 444 -25.17 -12.14 -28.82
C GLN A 444 -25.60 -13.30 -27.94
N LEU A 445 -26.81 -13.20 -27.39
CA LEU A 445 -27.43 -14.15 -26.47
C LEU A 445 -28.78 -14.65 -26.99
N SER A 446 -29.38 -15.66 -26.35
CA SER A 446 -30.79 -15.91 -26.52
C SER A 446 -31.59 -14.72 -26.02
N GLN A 447 -32.84 -14.56 -26.48
CA GLN A 447 -33.71 -13.46 -26.06
C GLN A 447 -33.81 -13.37 -24.52
N LYS A 448 -34.08 -14.50 -23.83
CA LYS A 448 -34.26 -14.56 -22.40
C LYS A 448 -32.98 -14.26 -21.61
N GLU A 449 -31.83 -14.84 -22.03
CA GLU A 449 -30.52 -14.56 -21.41
C GLU A 449 -30.17 -13.07 -21.54
N GLY A 450 -30.45 -12.47 -22.72
CA GLY A 450 -30.19 -11.05 -22.97
C GLY A 450 -31.07 -10.15 -22.09
N GLU A 451 -32.37 -10.43 -21.95
CA GLU A 451 -33.29 -9.69 -21.07
C GLU A 451 -32.85 -9.75 -19.61
N TRP A 452 -32.52 -10.96 -19.14
CA TRP A 452 -31.99 -11.15 -17.80
C TRP A 452 -30.69 -10.37 -17.58
N LEU A 453 -29.73 -10.48 -18.51
CA LEU A 453 -28.44 -9.82 -18.41
C LEU A 453 -28.55 -8.31 -18.37
N VAL A 454 -29.38 -7.69 -19.22
CA VAL A 454 -29.61 -6.23 -19.22
C VAL A 454 -30.16 -5.77 -17.86
N THR A 455 -31.10 -6.52 -17.28
CA THR A 455 -31.66 -6.23 -15.96
C THR A 455 -30.60 -6.33 -14.88
N VAL A 456 -29.79 -7.39 -14.91
CA VAL A 456 -28.73 -7.63 -13.92
C VAL A 456 -27.64 -6.60 -14.01
N LEU A 457 -27.15 -6.24 -15.21
CA LEU A 457 -26.11 -5.22 -15.37
C LEU A 457 -26.54 -3.85 -14.80
N ASP A 458 -27.82 -3.51 -14.92
CA ASP A 458 -28.35 -2.30 -14.27
C ASP A 458 -28.35 -2.43 -12.75
N LEU A 459 -28.73 -3.57 -12.20
CA LEU A 459 -28.75 -3.82 -10.75
C LEU A 459 -27.35 -3.83 -10.11
N ILE A 460 -26.35 -4.43 -10.78
CA ILE A 460 -24.99 -4.53 -10.28
C ILE A 460 -24.07 -3.38 -10.73
N SER A 461 -24.64 -2.34 -11.33
CA SER A 461 -23.86 -1.14 -11.70
C SER A 461 -23.17 -0.53 -10.47
N TYR A 462 -21.92 -0.11 -10.64
CA TYR A 462 -21.14 0.58 -9.59
C TYR A 462 -21.83 1.82 -9.02
N SER A 463 -22.74 2.43 -9.78
CA SER A 463 -23.53 3.58 -9.34
C SER A 463 -24.59 3.24 -8.29
N ASN A 464 -24.90 1.96 -8.11
CA ASN A 464 -25.89 1.50 -7.16
C ASN A 464 -25.25 1.21 -5.79
N LEU A 465 -25.95 1.59 -4.72
CA LEU A 465 -25.53 1.32 -3.33
C LEU A 465 -25.62 -0.17 -2.94
N LYS A 466 -26.46 -0.92 -3.67
CA LYS A 466 -26.68 -2.36 -3.41
C LYS A 466 -25.92 -3.19 -4.44
N THR A 467 -24.95 -3.93 -4.00
CA THR A 467 -24.27 -4.96 -4.80
C THR A 467 -24.99 -6.30 -4.63
N LYS A 468 -24.93 -7.15 -5.65
CA LYS A 468 -25.42 -8.54 -5.60
C LYS A 468 -24.27 -9.50 -5.35
N GLN A 469 -24.52 -10.54 -4.56
CA GLN A 469 -23.57 -11.64 -4.40
C GLN A 469 -23.70 -12.62 -5.56
N PHE A 470 -22.63 -13.35 -5.87
CA PHE A 470 -22.61 -14.33 -6.94
C PHE A 470 -23.70 -15.38 -6.79
N GLN A 471 -23.90 -15.91 -5.56
CA GLN A 471 -24.98 -16.87 -5.27
C GLN A 471 -26.39 -16.31 -5.49
N GLU A 472 -26.61 -15.02 -5.26
CA GLU A 472 -27.89 -14.36 -5.51
C GLU A 472 -28.16 -14.25 -7.01
N LEU A 473 -27.13 -13.92 -7.80
CA LEU A 473 -27.24 -13.90 -9.26
C LEU A 473 -27.51 -15.29 -9.83
N LYS A 474 -26.86 -16.32 -9.28
CA LYS A 474 -27.10 -17.70 -9.66
C LYS A 474 -28.55 -18.11 -9.37
N ALA A 475 -29.04 -17.85 -8.19
CA ALA A 475 -30.43 -18.16 -7.82
C ALA A 475 -31.44 -17.39 -8.68
N ASP A 476 -31.21 -16.09 -8.92
CA ASP A 476 -32.08 -15.27 -9.77
C ASP A 476 -32.13 -15.82 -11.22
N PHE A 477 -31.00 -16.25 -11.78
CA PHE A 477 -30.93 -16.84 -13.10
C PHE A 477 -31.67 -18.18 -13.21
N GLU A 478 -31.41 -19.10 -12.27
CA GLU A 478 -31.95 -20.45 -12.25
C GLU A 478 -33.46 -20.49 -11.94
N ASN A 479 -34.07 -19.39 -11.51
CA ASN A 479 -35.54 -19.26 -11.42
C ASN A 479 -36.23 -19.14 -12.78
N GLU A 480 -35.55 -18.63 -13.80
CA GLU A 480 -36.13 -18.33 -15.13
C GLU A 480 -35.45 -19.08 -16.29
N LEU A 481 -34.22 -19.52 -16.08
CA LEU A 481 -33.32 -20.10 -17.07
C LEU A 481 -32.64 -21.34 -16.48
N GLU A 482 -32.05 -22.15 -17.35
CA GLU A 482 -31.31 -23.35 -16.95
C GLU A 482 -29.81 -23.12 -17.10
N ASP A 483 -29.01 -23.81 -16.28
CA ASP A 483 -27.56 -23.96 -16.41
C ASP A 483 -26.78 -22.63 -16.31
N PHE A 484 -26.87 -21.98 -15.12
CA PHE A 484 -26.14 -20.75 -14.84
C PHE A 484 -24.64 -20.88 -15.07
N GLU A 485 -24.03 -22.01 -14.76
CA GLU A 485 -22.59 -22.17 -14.90
C GLU A 485 -22.15 -22.17 -16.36
N LEU A 486 -22.92 -22.85 -17.24
CA LEU A 486 -22.68 -22.79 -18.69
C LEU A 486 -22.81 -21.35 -19.22
N PHE A 487 -23.79 -20.61 -18.75
CA PHE A 487 -23.96 -19.20 -19.08
C PHE A 487 -22.81 -18.34 -18.56
N TRP A 488 -22.43 -18.47 -17.26
CA TRP A 488 -21.42 -17.65 -16.60
C TRP A 488 -20.01 -17.82 -17.18
N PHE A 489 -19.68 -19.00 -17.67
CA PHE A 489 -18.42 -19.31 -18.34
C PHE A 489 -18.49 -19.22 -19.86
N SER A 490 -19.63 -18.77 -20.42
CA SER A 490 -19.78 -18.57 -21.86
C SER A 490 -18.92 -17.40 -22.39
N LYS A 491 -18.62 -17.43 -23.69
CA LYS A 491 -17.87 -16.36 -24.36
C LYS A 491 -18.46 -14.96 -24.15
N PRO A 492 -19.79 -14.72 -24.23
CA PRO A 492 -20.38 -13.43 -23.94
C PRO A 492 -20.02 -12.88 -22.56
N ILE A 493 -20.11 -13.70 -21.51
CA ILE A 493 -19.80 -13.28 -20.15
C ILE A 493 -18.28 -13.11 -19.94
N THR A 494 -17.46 -13.96 -20.55
CA THR A 494 -16.00 -13.78 -20.54
C THR A 494 -15.60 -12.46 -21.19
N THR A 495 -16.22 -12.09 -22.31
CA THR A 495 -16.03 -10.77 -22.92
C THR A 495 -16.41 -9.65 -21.97
N LEU A 496 -17.56 -9.73 -21.29
CA LEU A 496 -17.95 -8.71 -20.31
C LEU A 496 -16.95 -8.57 -19.15
N LYS A 497 -16.31 -9.67 -18.70
CA LYS A 497 -15.26 -9.62 -17.69
C LYS A 497 -14.04 -8.83 -18.12
N GLU A 498 -13.69 -8.89 -19.41
CA GLU A 498 -12.62 -8.08 -20.00
C GLU A 498 -12.97 -6.58 -20.03
N PHE A 499 -14.26 -6.24 -20.05
CA PHE A 499 -14.79 -4.88 -20.12
C PHE A 499 -15.42 -4.36 -18.82
N GLY A 500 -15.17 -5.00 -17.69
CA GLY A 500 -15.52 -4.47 -16.39
C GLY A 500 -16.66 -5.14 -15.65
N LEU A 501 -17.01 -6.39 -15.99
CA LEU A 501 -17.81 -7.25 -15.12
C LEU A 501 -16.87 -7.90 -14.10
N LEU A 502 -16.85 -7.37 -12.89
CA LEU A 502 -15.91 -7.73 -11.83
C LEU A 502 -16.54 -8.64 -10.79
N VAL A 503 -15.73 -9.57 -10.25
CA VAL A 503 -16.07 -10.48 -9.15
C VAL A 503 -15.12 -10.21 -7.98
N LEU A 504 -15.61 -9.57 -6.90
CA LEU A 504 -14.82 -8.99 -5.82
C LEU A 504 -15.02 -9.73 -4.49
#